data_3e430a8cd32060f12f73bce57b1a035b
#
_entry.id   3e430a8cd32060f12f73bce57b1a035b
#
_cell.length_a   1.000
_cell.length_b   1.000
_cell.length_c   1.000
_cell.angle_alpha   90.00
_cell.angle_beta   90.00
_cell.angle_gamma   90.00
#
_symmetry.space_group_name_H-M   'P 1'
#
loop_
_entity.id
_entity.type
_entity.pdbx_description
1 polymer ?
#
loop_
_entity_poly.entity_id
_entity_poly.type
_entity_poly.pdbx_seq_one_letter_code
_entity_poly.pdbx_strand_id
1 'polypeptide(L)'
;MKQEEIVYETLHWRTIGGKKTGTVFEREGSEISLGASINKSSINRSVNPKMPYLSFLAINYNIPVIAEVQRWFESCIIRNYANPQVDRMIMLFEGEEIKKDIVRALNDMGIDLIGYRFDESEKHLYTQRCVKGKEYELRFSDESDGTQKLIAALPVFLLALKEGRLVIIDELDAKLHPKLLRYIIAMFKNPVLNAKGAQLLFTSHDVTTMKNTVFRRDEIWFAAEDDNHESEIYSLYEIRREDNERVNSTAAYDKQYLEGRYGADPYLANMLTGGEWK
;
A
#
# COMPACT_ATOMS: atom_id res chain seq x y z
N MET A 1 -10.46 -10.99 -26.70
CA MET A 1 -10.61 -10.71 -25.25
C MET A 1 -10.96 -12.03 -24.58
N LYS A 2 -10.07 -12.63 -23.78
CA LYS A 2 -10.44 -13.73 -22.89
C LYS A 2 -11.47 -13.15 -21.91
N GLN A 3 -12.56 -13.86 -21.68
CA GLN A 3 -13.54 -13.46 -20.66
C GLN A 3 -12.81 -13.45 -19.32
N GLU A 4 -12.92 -12.34 -18.59
CA GLU A 4 -12.35 -12.18 -17.24
C GLU A 4 -13.15 -13.07 -16.27
N GLU A 5 -12.77 -14.35 -16.18
CA GLU A 5 -13.36 -15.30 -15.26
C GLU A 5 -12.40 -15.54 -14.10
N ILE A 6 -12.96 -15.80 -12.93
CA ILE A 6 -12.16 -16.14 -11.76
C ILE A 6 -11.74 -17.60 -11.89
N VAL A 7 -10.44 -17.80 -12.08
CA VAL A 7 -9.83 -19.12 -12.27
C VAL A 7 -9.67 -19.85 -10.95
N TYR A 8 -9.21 -19.10 -9.91
CA TYR A 8 -8.97 -19.67 -8.59
C TYR A 8 -9.26 -18.63 -7.50
N GLU A 9 -9.89 -19.07 -6.41
CA GLU A 9 -10.20 -18.26 -5.24
C GLU A 9 -10.25 -19.17 -4.01
N THR A 10 -9.55 -18.77 -2.94
CA THR A 10 -9.55 -19.54 -1.70
C THR A 10 -9.54 -18.63 -0.48
N LEU A 11 -10.18 -19.11 0.58
CA LEU A 11 -10.14 -18.48 1.89
C LEU A 11 -9.76 -19.50 2.95
N HIS A 12 -8.69 -19.21 3.68
CA HIS A 12 -8.22 -20.03 4.80
C HIS A 12 -8.27 -19.23 6.11
N TRP A 13 -8.36 -19.95 7.21
CA TRP A 13 -8.19 -19.38 8.55
C TRP A 13 -7.02 -20.03 9.27
N ARG A 14 -6.43 -19.29 10.19
CA ARG A 14 -5.38 -19.78 11.08
C ARG A 14 -5.59 -19.21 12.49
N THR A 15 -5.39 -20.04 13.52
CA THR A 15 -5.43 -19.59 14.91
C THR A 15 -4.24 -18.68 15.21
N ILE A 16 -4.50 -17.51 15.79
CA ILE A 16 -3.44 -16.59 16.21
C ILE A 16 -2.58 -17.30 17.28
N GLY A 17 -1.24 -17.35 17.03
CA GLY A 17 -0.31 -18.06 17.91
C GLY A 17 -0.42 -19.61 17.90
N GLY A 18 -1.37 -20.17 17.13
CA GLY A 18 -1.61 -21.62 17.04
C GLY A 18 -1.12 -22.23 15.72
N LYS A 19 -1.12 -23.57 15.69
CA LYS A 19 -0.77 -24.36 14.49
C LYS A 19 -2.01 -24.81 13.69
N LYS A 20 -3.22 -24.56 14.20
CA LYS A 20 -4.45 -24.99 13.52
C LYS A 20 -4.77 -24.06 12.37
N THR A 21 -4.95 -24.64 11.20
CA THR A 21 -5.42 -23.98 9.98
C THR A 21 -6.62 -24.74 9.44
N GLY A 22 -7.44 -24.08 8.64
CA GLY A 22 -8.54 -24.74 7.94
C GLY A 22 -8.97 -23.91 6.74
N THR A 23 -9.60 -24.60 5.78
CA THR A 23 -10.20 -23.96 4.62
C THR A 23 -11.62 -23.53 4.97
N VAL A 24 -11.97 -22.31 4.58
CA VAL A 24 -13.34 -21.79 4.61
C VAL A 24 -14.05 -22.18 3.32
N PHE A 25 -13.44 -21.84 2.19
CA PHE A 25 -13.84 -22.32 0.87
C PHE A 25 -12.64 -22.34 -0.07
N GLU A 26 -12.77 -23.10 -1.15
CA GLU A 26 -11.85 -23.16 -2.27
C GLU A 26 -12.67 -23.27 -3.57
N ARG A 27 -12.30 -22.48 -4.56
CA ARG A 27 -12.93 -22.45 -5.88
C ARG A 27 -11.86 -22.62 -6.94
N GLU A 28 -12.10 -23.52 -7.88
CA GLU A 28 -11.32 -23.72 -9.09
C GLU A 28 -12.29 -23.67 -10.28
N GLY A 29 -12.27 -22.55 -11.01
CA GLY A 29 -13.23 -22.26 -12.07
C GLY A 29 -14.68 -22.29 -11.57
N SER A 30 -15.45 -23.29 -12.00
CA SER A 30 -16.85 -23.51 -11.57
C SER A 30 -17.00 -24.44 -10.35
N GLU A 31 -15.94 -25.17 -9.99
CA GLU A 31 -15.98 -26.11 -8.87
C GLU A 31 -15.71 -25.36 -7.55
N ILE A 32 -16.63 -25.50 -6.59
CA ILE A 32 -16.56 -24.86 -5.27
C ILE A 32 -16.67 -25.92 -4.18
N SER A 33 -15.63 -25.98 -3.36
CA SER A 33 -15.60 -26.79 -2.15
C SER A 33 -15.71 -25.91 -0.89
N LEU A 34 -16.48 -26.37 0.10
CA LEU A 34 -16.68 -25.66 1.37
C LEU A 34 -16.00 -26.42 2.51
N GLY A 35 -15.25 -25.66 3.32
CA GLY A 35 -14.62 -26.17 4.53
C GLY A 35 -15.60 -26.50 5.66
N ALA A 36 -15.06 -27.04 6.76
CA ALA A 36 -15.86 -27.47 7.91
C ALA A 36 -16.44 -26.30 8.73
N SER A 37 -15.93 -25.08 8.55
CA SER A 37 -16.38 -23.86 9.25
C SER A 37 -17.70 -23.30 8.71
N ILE A 38 -18.19 -23.82 7.58
CA ILE A 38 -19.43 -23.37 6.93
C ILE A 38 -20.46 -24.51 6.92
N ASN A 39 -21.74 -24.17 7.20
CA ASN A 39 -22.83 -25.15 7.04
C ASN A 39 -23.11 -25.42 5.56
N LYS A 40 -22.70 -26.59 5.10
CA LYS A 40 -22.68 -26.99 3.68
C LYS A 40 -24.05 -27.18 3.04
N SER A 41 -25.10 -27.39 3.82
CA SER A 41 -26.42 -27.84 3.33
C SER A 41 -27.29 -26.72 2.75
N SER A 42 -26.97 -25.46 3.06
CA SER A 42 -27.81 -24.31 2.67
C SER A 42 -27.11 -23.34 1.70
N ILE A 43 -25.85 -23.60 1.33
CA ILE A 43 -25.07 -22.63 0.55
C ILE A 43 -25.01 -23.04 -0.92
N ASN A 44 -25.42 -22.11 -1.78
CA ASN A 44 -25.32 -22.29 -3.22
C ASN A 44 -23.85 -22.22 -3.68
N ARG A 45 -23.44 -23.16 -4.52
CA ARG A 45 -22.10 -23.25 -5.11
C ARG A 45 -22.08 -22.86 -6.59
N SER A 46 -23.24 -22.55 -7.17
CA SER A 46 -23.33 -22.09 -8.56
C SER A 46 -23.42 -20.57 -8.55
N VAL A 47 -22.36 -19.91 -9.03
CA VAL A 47 -22.24 -18.44 -9.07
C VAL A 47 -21.76 -18.00 -10.44
N ASN A 48 -21.99 -16.72 -10.77
CA ASN A 48 -21.44 -16.14 -11.98
C ASN A 48 -19.91 -16.29 -11.99
N PRO A 49 -19.29 -16.80 -13.09
CA PRO A 49 -17.84 -16.99 -13.17
C PRO A 49 -17.01 -15.73 -12.89
N LYS A 50 -17.57 -14.54 -13.13
CA LYS A 50 -16.92 -13.24 -12.90
C LYS A 50 -17.10 -12.69 -11.48
N MET A 51 -17.98 -13.28 -10.68
CA MET A 51 -18.25 -12.81 -9.32
C MET A 51 -17.34 -13.52 -8.32
N PRO A 52 -16.59 -12.79 -7.47
CA PRO A 52 -15.86 -13.39 -6.35
C PRO A 52 -16.81 -14.16 -5.43
N TYR A 53 -16.45 -15.37 -5.05
CA TYR A 53 -17.29 -16.20 -4.20
C TYR A 53 -17.39 -15.64 -2.79
N LEU A 54 -16.34 -14.99 -2.31
CA LEU A 54 -16.37 -14.23 -1.06
C LEU A 54 -17.50 -13.20 -1.07
N SER A 55 -17.58 -12.38 -2.14
CA SER A 55 -18.61 -11.34 -2.28
C SER A 55 -20.00 -11.97 -2.39
N PHE A 56 -20.15 -13.06 -3.14
CA PHE A 56 -21.40 -13.80 -3.21
C PHE A 56 -21.87 -14.30 -1.84
N LEU A 57 -20.97 -14.87 -1.04
CA LEU A 57 -21.26 -15.34 0.32
C LEU A 57 -21.63 -14.18 1.25
N ALA A 58 -20.91 -13.06 1.16
CA ALA A 58 -21.14 -11.90 2.00
C ALA A 58 -22.51 -11.24 1.75
N ILE A 59 -22.96 -11.23 0.50
CA ILE A 59 -24.25 -10.63 0.13
C ILE A 59 -25.44 -11.54 0.47
N ASN A 60 -25.29 -12.86 0.25
CA ASN A 60 -26.43 -13.78 0.30
C ASN A 60 -26.57 -14.55 1.61
N TYR A 61 -25.52 -14.57 2.46
CA TYR A 61 -25.51 -15.38 3.67
C TYR A 61 -24.95 -14.63 4.87
N ASN A 62 -25.53 -14.83 6.04
CA ASN A 62 -25.01 -14.27 7.29
C ASN A 62 -24.01 -15.25 7.93
N ILE A 63 -22.77 -15.26 7.44
CA ILE A 63 -21.69 -16.12 7.91
C ILE A 63 -20.65 -15.25 8.62
N PRO A 64 -20.44 -15.38 9.95
CA PRO A 64 -19.60 -14.47 10.72
C PRO A 64 -18.18 -14.31 10.16
N VAL A 65 -17.51 -15.40 9.78
CA VAL A 65 -16.13 -15.33 9.22
C VAL A 65 -16.09 -14.60 7.89
N ILE A 66 -17.11 -14.75 7.04
CA ILE A 66 -17.22 -14.03 5.76
C ILE A 66 -17.48 -12.55 6.00
N ALA A 67 -18.38 -12.20 6.90
CA ALA A 67 -18.67 -10.81 7.25
C ALA A 67 -17.44 -10.11 7.87
N GLU A 68 -16.60 -10.82 8.60
CA GLU A 68 -15.35 -10.28 9.16
C GLU A 68 -14.33 -9.98 8.07
N VAL A 69 -14.13 -10.89 7.12
CA VAL A 69 -13.24 -10.71 5.97
C VAL A 69 -13.75 -9.58 5.06
N GLN A 70 -15.06 -9.55 4.80
CA GLN A 70 -15.68 -8.48 4.01
C GLN A 70 -15.42 -7.09 4.63
N ARG A 71 -15.65 -6.93 5.93
CA ARG A 71 -15.37 -5.68 6.66
C ARG A 71 -13.91 -5.28 6.60
N TRP A 72 -12.99 -6.25 6.62
CA TRP A 72 -11.57 -5.96 6.47
C TRP A 72 -11.28 -5.36 5.09
N PHE A 73 -11.79 -5.96 3.99
CA PHE A 73 -11.63 -5.41 2.65
C PHE A 73 -12.28 -4.03 2.52
N GLU A 74 -13.48 -3.83 3.07
CA GLU A 74 -14.17 -2.52 3.06
C GLU A 74 -13.41 -1.44 3.85
N SER A 75 -12.61 -1.84 4.82
CA SER A 75 -11.77 -0.93 5.60
C SER A 75 -10.46 -0.57 4.90
N CYS A 76 -10.06 -1.28 3.84
CA CYS A 76 -8.85 -0.97 3.07
C CYS A 76 -8.96 0.40 2.41
N ILE A 77 -7.88 1.16 2.46
CA ILE A 77 -7.79 2.50 1.86
C ILE A 77 -6.88 2.42 0.65
N ILE A 78 -7.43 2.63 -0.54
CA ILE A 78 -6.67 2.65 -1.79
C ILE A 78 -6.59 4.09 -2.29
N ARG A 79 -5.40 4.61 -2.53
CA ARG A 79 -5.17 5.98 -2.98
C ARG A 79 -4.10 6.04 -4.08
N ASN A 80 -4.29 7.02 -4.96
CA ASN A 80 -3.28 7.46 -5.92
C ASN A 80 -3.12 8.97 -5.74
N TYR A 81 -1.90 9.42 -5.46
CA TYR A 81 -1.58 10.82 -5.22
C TYR A 81 -0.91 11.51 -6.42
N ALA A 82 -1.15 11.04 -7.64
CA ALA A 82 -0.71 11.74 -8.85
C ALA A 82 -1.29 13.16 -8.91
N ASN A 83 -2.52 13.35 -8.40
CA ASN A 83 -3.13 14.68 -8.24
C ASN A 83 -3.65 14.88 -6.80
N PRO A 84 -2.80 15.32 -5.86
CA PRO A 84 -3.19 15.51 -4.46
C PRO A 84 -4.30 16.53 -4.23
N GLN A 85 -4.49 17.47 -5.15
CA GLN A 85 -5.50 18.54 -5.03
C GLN A 85 -6.94 18.02 -5.05
N VAL A 86 -7.19 16.84 -5.63
CA VAL A 86 -8.51 16.22 -5.66
C VAL A 86 -8.81 15.39 -4.41
N ASP A 87 -7.80 15.08 -3.60
CA ASP A 87 -8.00 14.37 -2.34
C ASP A 87 -8.47 15.32 -1.26
N ARG A 88 -9.75 15.22 -0.92
CA ARG A 88 -10.39 16.06 0.10
C ARG A 88 -10.46 15.39 1.47
N MET A 89 -9.75 14.29 1.67
CA MET A 89 -9.78 13.57 2.96
C MET A 89 -9.38 14.47 4.15
N ILE A 90 -8.46 15.41 3.95
CA ILE A 90 -8.07 16.36 4.99
C ILE A 90 -9.25 17.19 5.53
N MET A 91 -10.27 17.44 4.70
CA MET A 91 -11.46 18.19 5.09
C MET A 91 -12.38 17.42 6.03
N LEU A 92 -12.29 16.09 6.03
CA LEU A 92 -13.08 15.22 6.90
C LEU A 92 -12.52 15.17 8.33
N PHE A 93 -11.33 15.72 8.55
CA PHE A 93 -10.65 15.74 9.84
C PHE A 93 -10.74 17.13 10.48
N GLU A 94 -11.95 17.52 10.87
CA GLU A 94 -12.22 18.84 11.46
C GLU A 94 -11.93 18.92 12.97
N GLY A 95 -11.67 17.79 13.64
CA GLY A 95 -11.38 17.77 15.07
C GLY A 95 -10.05 18.43 15.40
N GLU A 96 -10.04 19.33 16.41
CA GLU A 96 -8.85 20.09 16.83
C GLU A 96 -7.65 19.20 17.21
N GLU A 97 -7.90 18.03 17.80
CA GLU A 97 -6.82 17.07 18.12
C GLU A 97 -6.18 16.50 16.86
N ILE A 98 -6.99 16.11 15.87
CA ILE A 98 -6.50 15.55 14.61
C ILE A 98 -5.73 16.60 13.82
N LYS A 99 -6.21 17.84 13.79
CA LYS A 99 -5.48 18.95 13.17
C LYS A 99 -4.10 19.14 13.80
N LYS A 100 -4.02 19.09 15.14
CA LYS A 100 -2.74 19.18 15.85
C LYS A 100 -1.80 18.04 15.51
N ASP A 101 -2.30 16.82 15.42
CA ASP A 101 -1.48 15.66 15.06
C ASP A 101 -0.97 15.76 13.63
N ILE A 102 -1.79 16.20 12.68
CA ILE A 102 -1.39 16.45 11.29
C ILE A 102 -0.31 17.53 11.23
N VAL A 103 -0.53 18.68 11.88
CA VAL A 103 0.44 19.80 11.91
C VAL A 103 1.75 19.36 12.56
N ARG A 104 1.69 18.61 13.66
CA ARG A 104 2.89 18.07 14.32
C ARG A 104 3.68 17.16 13.39
N ALA A 105 3.01 16.20 12.74
CA ALA A 105 3.69 15.27 11.85
C ALA A 105 4.27 15.97 10.61
N LEU A 106 3.61 17.00 10.07
CA LEU A 106 4.16 17.82 8.98
C LEU A 106 5.41 18.59 9.44
N ASN A 107 5.37 19.16 10.65
CA ASN A 107 6.53 19.85 11.21
C ASN A 107 7.71 18.91 11.46
N ASP A 108 7.46 17.68 11.94
CA ASP A 108 8.48 16.64 12.07
C ASP A 108 9.11 16.27 10.72
N MET A 109 8.36 16.41 9.65
CA MET A 109 8.83 16.21 8.26
C MET A 109 9.52 17.47 7.68
N GLY A 110 9.66 18.55 8.46
CA GLY A 110 10.29 19.80 8.02
C GLY A 110 9.37 20.72 7.22
N ILE A 111 8.07 20.54 7.32
CA ILE A 111 7.06 21.42 6.71
C ILE A 111 6.49 22.30 7.82
N ASP A 112 7.03 23.50 7.96
CA ASP A 112 6.68 24.44 9.02
C ASP A 112 5.28 25.03 8.82
N LEU A 113 4.28 24.38 9.43
CA LEU A 113 2.91 24.84 9.47
C LEU A 113 2.50 25.16 10.91
N ILE A 114 1.72 26.22 11.10
CA ILE A 114 1.05 26.53 12.36
C ILE A 114 -0.41 26.04 12.36
N GLY A 115 -0.97 25.82 11.17
CA GLY A 115 -2.34 25.32 10.99
C GLY A 115 -2.74 25.19 9.53
N TYR A 116 -3.99 24.86 9.34
CA TYR A 116 -4.68 24.91 8.05
C TYR A 116 -6.17 25.18 8.28
N ARG A 117 -6.83 25.75 7.28
CA ARG A 117 -8.27 25.96 7.26
C ARG A 117 -8.85 25.69 5.89
N PHE A 118 -10.08 25.25 5.87
CA PHE A 118 -10.88 25.15 4.65
C PHE A 118 -11.83 26.34 4.57
N ASP A 119 -11.86 27.00 3.42
CA ASP A 119 -12.80 28.08 3.12
C ASP A 119 -13.97 27.49 2.32
N GLU A 120 -15.13 27.40 2.93
CA GLU A 120 -16.31 26.81 2.31
C GLU A 120 -16.87 27.67 1.16
N SER A 121 -16.67 28.98 1.23
CA SER A 121 -17.17 29.91 0.21
C SER A 121 -16.36 29.83 -1.09
N GLU A 122 -15.05 29.75 -0.97
CA GLU A 122 -14.12 29.62 -2.09
C GLU A 122 -13.84 28.15 -2.45
N LYS A 123 -14.19 27.22 -1.56
CA LYS A 123 -13.86 25.77 -1.66
C LYS A 123 -12.34 25.51 -1.78
N HIS A 124 -11.56 26.32 -1.09
CA HIS A 124 -10.10 26.23 -1.05
C HIS A 124 -9.59 25.86 0.33
N LEU A 125 -8.54 25.03 0.34
CA LEU A 125 -7.73 24.75 1.52
C LEU A 125 -6.59 25.76 1.57
N TYR A 126 -6.37 26.35 2.75
CA TYR A 126 -5.27 27.26 3.06
C TYR A 126 -4.38 26.64 4.12
N THR A 127 -3.06 26.74 3.91
CA THR A 127 -2.04 26.42 4.90
C THR A 127 -1.60 27.70 5.60
N GLN A 128 -1.31 27.63 6.89
CA GLN A 128 -0.93 28.76 7.72
C GLN A 128 0.51 28.59 8.19
N ARG A 129 1.32 29.63 8.02
CA ARG A 129 2.74 29.65 8.36
C ARG A 129 3.08 30.88 9.18
N CYS A 130 4.09 30.77 10.05
CA CYS A 130 4.66 31.90 10.76
C CYS A 130 6.08 32.17 10.23
N VAL A 131 6.27 33.31 9.57
CA VAL A 131 7.58 33.74 9.04
C VAL A 131 7.99 35.04 9.74
N LYS A 132 9.10 35.02 10.49
CA LYS A 132 9.62 36.15 11.24
C LYS A 132 8.57 36.81 12.16
N GLY A 133 7.76 35.98 12.84
CA GLY A 133 6.73 36.40 13.78
C GLY A 133 5.45 36.98 13.13
N LYS A 134 5.30 36.87 11.81
CA LYS A 134 4.07 37.23 11.10
C LYS A 134 3.42 35.99 10.52
N GLU A 135 2.11 35.89 10.64
CA GLU A 135 1.30 34.82 10.07
C GLU A 135 0.97 35.11 8.61
N TYR A 136 1.07 34.08 7.78
CA TYR A 136 0.74 34.12 6.38
C TYR A 136 -0.11 32.90 6.02
N GLU A 137 -1.03 33.10 5.10
CA GLU A 137 -1.79 32.03 4.49
C GLU A 137 -1.34 31.82 3.05
N LEU A 138 -1.24 30.55 2.67
CA LEU A 138 -0.94 30.13 1.30
C LEU A 138 -2.03 29.18 0.84
N ARG A 139 -2.48 29.31 -0.40
CA ARG A 139 -3.40 28.32 -0.97
C ARG A 139 -2.69 26.98 -1.09
N PHE A 140 -3.40 25.92 -0.81
CA PHE A 140 -2.87 24.56 -0.95
C PHE A 140 -2.31 24.30 -2.37
N SER A 141 -2.95 24.85 -3.41
CA SER A 141 -2.47 24.78 -4.79
C SER A 141 -1.13 25.45 -5.03
N ASP A 142 -0.73 26.38 -4.17
CA ASP A 142 0.52 27.15 -4.32
C ASP A 142 1.67 26.52 -3.51
N GLU A 143 1.37 25.47 -2.75
CA GLU A 143 2.39 24.63 -2.10
C GLU A 143 3.16 23.79 -3.12
N SER A 144 4.38 23.38 -2.76
CA SER A 144 5.12 22.43 -3.60
C SER A 144 4.36 21.11 -3.76
N ASP A 145 4.53 20.42 -4.89
CA ASP A 145 3.87 19.14 -5.15
C ASP A 145 4.12 18.11 -4.06
N GLY A 146 5.35 18.05 -3.50
CA GLY A 146 5.67 17.14 -2.40
C GLY A 146 4.95 17.52 -1.11
N THR A 147 4.83 18.82 -0.81
CA THR A 147 4.06 19.34 0.33
C THR A 147 2.58 19.01 0.17
N GLN A 148 2.01 19.26 -1.01
CA GLN A 148 0.61 18.91 -1.30
C GLN A 148 0.35 17.41 -1.10
N LYS A 149 1.25 16.56 -1.60
CA LYS A 149 1.14 15.10 -1.44
C LYS A 149 1.16 14.70 0.03
N LEU A 150 2.06 15.27 0.83
CA LEU A 150 2.13 14.96 2.27
C LEU A 150 0.90 15.44 3.02
N ILE A 151 0.42 16.65 2.75
CA ILE A 151 -0.80 17.19 3.36
C ILE A 151 -2.01 16.32 3.03
N ALA A 152 -2.12 15.83 1.79
CA ALA A 152 -3.22 14.97 1.38
C ALA A 152 -3.11 13.55 1.97
N ALA A 153 -1.90 12.97 2.03
CA ALA A 153 -1.69 11.58 2.43
C ALA A 153 -1.66 11.37 3.95
N LEU A 154 -1.13 12.35 4.69
CA LEU A 154 -0.91 12.20 6.14
C LEU A 154 -2.18 11.90 6.94
N PRO A 155 -3.34 12.54 6.70
CA PRO A 155 -4.60 12.18 7.36
C PRO A 155 -4.97 10.71 7.18
N VAL A 156 -4.73 10.16 5.98
CA VAL A 156 -4.99 8.76 5.65
C VAL A 156 -4.07 7.83 6.45
N PHE A 157 -2.79 8.17 6.56
CA PHE A 157 -1.83 7.39 7.36
C PHE A 157 -2.19 7.40 8.84
N LEU A 158 -2.52 8.56 9.40
CA LEU A 158 -2.91 8.69 10.80
C LEU A 158 -4.20 7.92 11.10
N LEU A 159 -5.19 7.97 10.20
CA LEU A 159 -6.42 7.18 10.31
C LEU A 159 -6.11 5.68 10.29
N ALA A 160 -5.29 5.24 9.34
CA ALA A 160 -4.91 3.85 9.23
C ALA A 160 -4.19 3.34 10.49
N LEU A 161 -3.22 4.09 11.01
CA LEU A 161 -2.51 3.76 12.24
C LEU A 161 -3.46 3.71 13.45
N LYS A 162 -4.40 4.66 13.54
CA LYS A 162 -5.40 4.71 14.61
C LYS A 162 -6.37 3.53 14.58
N GLU A 163 -6.72 3.02 13.40
CA GLU A 163 -7.76 2.00 13.24
C GLU A 163 -7.23 0.61 12.88
N GLY A 164 -5.94 0.48 12.54
CA GLY A 164 -5.33 -0.80 12.13
C GLY A 164 -5.69 -1.20 10.71
N ARG A 165 -5.83 -0.22 9.78
CA ARG A 165 -6.24 -0.47 8.39
C ARG A 165 -5.06 -0.78 7.48
N LEU A 166 -5.35 -1.45 6.36
CA LEU A 166 -4.44 -1.54 5.21
C LEU A 166 -4.58 -0.28 4.34
N VAL A 167 -3.44 0.34 4.04
CA VAL A 167 -3.34 1.42 3.06
C VAL A 167 -2.56 0.93 1.85
N ILE A 168 -3.11 1.14 0.66
CA ILE A 168 -2.50 0.79 -0.63
C ILE A 168 -2.29 2.08 -1.41
N ILE A 169 -1.04 2.36 -1.79
CA ILE A 169 -0.69 3.59 -2.52
C ILE A 169 0.22 3.26 -3.69
N ASP A 170 -0.19 3.66 -4.86
CA ASP A 170 0.63 3.59 -6.06
C ASP A 170 1.59 4.77 -6.13
N GLU A 171 2.86 4.51 -6.49
CA GLU A 171 3.94 5.50 -6.59
C GLU A 171 4.07 6.41 -5.36
N LEU A 172 4.18 5.81 -4.17
CA LEU A 172 4.28 6.59 -2.93
C LEU A 172 5.48 7.54 -2.92
N ASP A 173 6.59 7.16 -3.54
CA ASP A 173 7.83 7.96 -3.63
C ASP A 173 7.73 9.15 -4.58
N ALA A 174 6.82 9.13 -5.57
CA ALA A 174 6.72 10.20 -6.56
C ALA A 174 6.63 11.59 -5.90
N LYS A 175 7.51 12.52 -6.32
CA LYS A 175 7.60 13.89 -5.78
C LYS A 175 7.99 14.01 -4.30
N LEU A 176 8.36 12.92 -3.62
CA LEU A 176 8.84 12.94 -2.24
C LEU A 176 10.36 12.81 -2.18
N HIS A 177 10.97 13.55 -1.26
CA HIS A 177 12.36 13.30 -0.91
C HIS A 177 12.49 11.94 -0.20
N PRO A 178 13.51 11.11 -0.49
CA PRO A 178 13.67 9.77 0.10
C PRO A 178 13.62 9.74 1.64
N LYS A 179 14.06 10.80 2.32
CA LYS A 179 13.95 10.90 3.78
C LYS A 179 12.49 10.97 4.25
N LEU A 180 11.60 11.60 3.49
CA LEU A 180 10.17 11.68 3.81
C LEU A 180 9.49 10.33 3.60
N LEU A 181 9.82 9.61 2.52
CA LEU A 181 9.37 8.26 2.31
C LEU A 181 9.79 7.34 3.47
N ARG A 182 11.05 7.42 3.90
CA ARG A 182 11.54 6.67 5.07
C ARG A 182 10.80 7.02 6.35
N TYR A 183 10.45 8.28 6.56
CA TYR A 183 9.69 8.70 7.73
C TYR A 183 8.30 8.05 7.73
N ILE A 184 7.60 8.05 6.59
CA ILE A 184 6.31 7.38 6.44
C ILE A 184 6.43 5.87 6.75
N ILE A 185 7.42 5.20 6.17
CA ILE A 185 7.67 3.78 6.43
C ILE A 185 7.93 3.54 7.93
N ALA A 186 8.74 4.41 8.56
CA ALA A 186 9.04 4.31 9.99
C ALA A 186 7.81 4.49 10.88
N MET A 187 6.82 5.32 10.49
CA MET A 187 5.55 5.45 11.22
C MET A 187 4.83 4.10 11.31
N PHE A 188 4.73 3.36 10.20
CA PHE A 188 4.07 2.04 10.17
C PHE A 188 4.88 0.94 10.88
N LYS A 189 6.20 1.09 10.97
CA LYS A 189 7.08 0.15 11.68
C LYS A 189 7.25 0.46 13.17
N ASN A 190 6.82 1.62 13.62
CA ASN A 190 6.91 2.00 15.01
C ASN A 190 5.81 1.32 15.85
N PRO A 191 6.14 0.44 16.83
CA PRO A 191 5.14 -0.31 17.58
C PRO A 191 4.27 0.57 18.50
N VAL A 192 4.72 1.78 18.82
CA VAL A 192 3.95 2.72 19.65
C VAL A 192 2.92 3.45 18.79
N LEU A 193 3.32 3.95 17.61
CA LEU A 193 2.40 4.61 16.68
C LEU A 193 1.43 3.63 16.03
N ASN A 194 1.93 2.43 15.71
CA ASN A 194 1.17 1.37 15.03
C ASN A 194 0.76 0.25 16.00
N ALA A 195 0.19 0.61 17.13
CA ALA A 195 -0.25 -0.36 18.14
C ALA A 195 -1.38 -1.29 17.66
N LYS A 196 -2.13 -0.90 16.61
CA LYS A 196 -3.23 -1.68 16.03
C LYS A 196 -2.85 -2.50 14.81
N GLY A 197 -1.57 -2.49 14.40
CA GLY A 197 -1.08 -3.30 13.30
C GLY A 197 -1.55 -2.86 11.92
N ALA A 198 -1.68 -1.56 11.69
CA ALA A 198 -1.92 -1.02 10.35
C ALA A 198 -0.84 -1.48 9.36
N GLN A 199 -1.22 -1.66 8.10
CA GLN A 199 -0.32 -2.12 7.04
C GLN A 199 -0.21 -1.06 5.95
N LEU A 200 0.99 -0.93 5.36
CA LEU A 200 1.24 -0.07 4.22
C LEU A 200 1.76 -0.92 3.07
N LEU A 201 1.00 -1.00 2.00
CA LEU A 201 1.41 -1.59 0.73
C LEU A 201 1.59 -0.45 -0.28
N PHE A 202 2.73 -0.36 -0.90
CA PHE A 202 2.97 0.70 -1.88
C PHE A 202 3.89 0.24 -3.00
N THR A 203 3.74 0.85 -4.18
CA THR A 203 4.71 0.75 -5.26
C THR A 203 5.68 1.92 -5.18
N SER A 204 6.91 1.72 -5.64
CA SER A 204 7.96 2.73 -5.61
C SER A 204 9.04 2.45 -6.65
N HIS A 205 9.56 3.53 -7.24
CA HIS A 205 10.77 3.51 -8.06
C HIS A 205 12.02 3.93 -7.27
N ASP A 206 11.87 4.28 -5.96
CA ASP A 206 12.99 4.69 -5.12
C ASP A 206 13.80 3.50 -4.60
N VAL A 207 14.91 3.24 -5.25
CA VAL A 207 15.88 2.23 -4.82
C VAL A 207 16.62 2.62 -3.53
N THR A 208 16.70 3.91 -3.21
CA THR A 208 17.52 4.39 -2.07
C THR A 208 16.95 4.00 -0.71
N THR A 209 15.65 3.70 -0.63
CA THR A 209 15.00 3.17 0.58
C THR A 209 15.03 1.65 0.67
N MET A 210 15.36 0.94 -0.43
CA MET A 210 15.43 -0.51 -0.48
C MET A 210 16.67 -1.07 0.23
N LYS A 211 16.70 -0.92 1.55
CA LYS A 211 17.84 -1.32 2.42
C LYS A 211 17.43 -2.36 3.45
N ASN A 212 18.35 -3.21 3.82
CA ASN A 212 18.18 -4.21 4.89
C ASN A 212 17.90 -3.57 6.26
N THR A 213 18.27 -2.31 6.47
CA THR A 213 17.95 -1.53 7.67
C THR A 213 16.53 -0.96 7.66
N VAL A 214 15.87 -0.95 6.50
CA VAL A 214 14.51 -0.44 6.32
C VAL A 214 13.53 -1.58 6.14
N PHE A 215 13.87 -2.59 5.32
CA PHE A 215 12.99 -3.70 4.98
C PHE A 215 13.61 -5.05 5.25
N ARG A 216 12.75 -6.02 5.60
CA ARG A 216 13.07 -7.44 5.51
C ARG A 216 12.93 -7.90 4.07
N ARG A 217 13.52 -9.06 3.72
CA ARG A 217 13.44 -9.63 2.38
C ARG A 217 12.01 -9.97 1.94
N ASP A 218 11.18 -10.40 2.88
CA ASP A 218 9.76 -10.74 2.66
C ASP A 218 8.85 -9.51 2.52
N GLU A 219 9.36 -8.33 2.80
CA GLU A 219 8.65 -7.05 2.62
C GLU A 219 8.94 -6.41 1.25
N ILE A 220 9.92 -6.91 0.49
CA ILE A 220 10.29 -6.38 -0.83
C ILE A 220 9.80 -7.34 -1.89
N TRP A 221 9.00 -6.81 -2.82
CA TRP A 221 8.44 -7.53 -3.95
C TRP A 221 8.82 -6.84 -5.25
N PHE A 222 9.11 -7.62 -6.25
CA PHE A 222 9.40 -7.16 -7.59
C PHE A 222 8.26 -7.49 -8.52
N ALA A 223 7.93 -6.54 -9.41
CA ALA A 223 7.09 -6.75 -10.57
C ALA A 223 8.02 -6.68 -11.79
N ALA A 224 8.16 -7.76 -12.49
CA ALA A 224 9.01 -7.88 -13.67
C ALA A 224 8.20 -8.39 -14.87
N GLU A 225 8.73 -8.18 -16.06
CA GLU A 225 8.21 -8.73 -17.31
C GLU A 225 9.27 -9.69 -17.86
N ASP A 226 8.84 -10.88 -18.23
CA ASP A 226 9.71 -11.88 -18.85
C ASP A 226 9.89 -11.64 -20.36
N ASP A 227 10.72 -12.46 -21.01
CA ASP A 227 11.00 -12.38 -22.47
C ASP A 227 9.74 -12.60 -23.34
N ASN A 228 8.65 -13.13 -22.78
CA ASN A 228 7.38 -13.36 -23.47
C ASN A 228 6.37 -12.22 -23.20
N HIS A 229 6.77 -11.16 -22.52
CA HIS A 229 5.91 -10.09 -22.05
C HIS A 229 4.85 -10.54 -21.04
N GLU A 230 5.14 -11.59 -20.27
CA GLU A 230 4.30 -12.00 -19.16
C GLU A 230 4.78 -11.36 -17.87
N SER A 231 3.83 -10.79 -17.09
CA SER A 231 4.17 -10.13 -15.82
C SER A 231 4.32 -11.16 -14.70
N GLU A 232 5.41 -11.07 -13.98
CA GLU A 232 5.69 -11.86 -12.79
C GLU A 232 5.79 -11.01 -11.54
N ILE A 233 5.35 -11.56 -10.40
CA ILE A 233 5.51 -10.94 -9.08
C ILE A 233 6.18 -11.95 -8.16
N TYR A 234 7.33 -11.55 -7.58
CA TYR A 234 8.08 -12.39 -6.66
C TYR A 234 8.75 -11.58 -5.56
N SER A 235 9.00 -12.20 -4.40
CA SER A 235 9.65 -11.52 -3.28
C SER A 235 11.17 -11.68 -3.31
N LEU A 236 11.87 -10.72 -2.73
CA LEU A 236 13.33 -10.83 -2.52
C LEU A 236 13.68 -12.07 -1.66
N TYR A 237 12.76 -12.54 -0.83
CA TYR A 237 12.94 -13.74 -0.03
C TYR A 237 12.96 -15.03 -0.86
N GLU A 238 12.29 -15.06 -2.01
CA GLU A 238 12.20 -16.22 -2.92
C GLU A 238 13.44 -16.35 -3.80
N ILE A 239 14.15 -15.25 -4.05
CA ILE A 239 15.32 -15.23 -4.92
C ILE A 239 16.43 -16.13 -4.34
N ARG A 240 16.96 -16.98 -5.23
CA ARG A 240 18.10 -17.86 -4.97
C ARG A 240 19.31 -17.38 -5.74
N ARG A 241 20.49 -17.49 -5.15
CA ARG A 241 21.76 -17.30 -5.83
C ARG A 241 22.13 -18.55 -6.62
N GLU A 242 23.22 -18.47 -7.38
CA GLU A 242 23.78 -19.60 -8.13
C GLU A 242 24.15 -20.81 -7.23
N ASP A 243 24.54 -20.54 -5.99
CA ASP A 243 24.80 -21.55 -4.94
C ASP A 243 23.54 -22.11 -4.28
N ASN A 244 22.35 -21.77 -4.82
CA ASN A 244 21.03 -22.09 -4.27
C ASN A 244 20.73 -21.52 -2.88
N GLU A 245 21.59 -20.65 -2.34
CA GLU A 245 21.32 -19.93 -1.09
C GLU A 245 20.41 -18.72 -1.33
N ARG A 246 19.63 -18.34 -0.32
CA ARG A 246 18.82 -17.12 -0.35
C ARG A 246 19.71 -15.88 -0.24
N VAL A 247 19.22 -14.77 -0.78
CA VAL A 247 19.85 -13.46 -0.58
C VAL A 247 20.06 -13.23 0.92
N ASN A 248 21.26 -12.84 1.31
CA ASN A 248 21.58 -12.61 2.72
C ASN A 248 20.74 -11.44 3.28
N SER A 249 20.23 -11.58 4.51
CA SER A 249 19.47 -10.52 5.19
C SER A 249 20.28 -9.25 5.47
N THR A 250 21.61 -9.34 5.47
CA THR A 250 22.52 -8.21 5.66
C THR A 250 23.05 -7.63 4.34
N ALA A 251 22.61 -8.14 3.19
CA ALA A 251 23.05 -7.66 1.88
C ALA A 251 22.60 -6.21 1.62
N ALA A 252 23.35 -5.51 0.81
CA ALA A 252 22.97 -4.19 0.30
C ALA A 252 21.98 -4.37 -0.85
N TYR A 253 20.68 -4.43 -0.55
CA TYR A 253 19.62 -4.75 -1.52
C TYR A 253 19.58 -3.76 -2.66
N ASP A 254 19.70 -2.46 -2.36
CA ASP A 254 19.76 -1.37 -3.33
C ASP A 254 20.89 -1.55 -4.37
N LYS A 255 22.09 -1.89 -3.88
CA LYS A 255 23.24 -2.12 -4.77
C LYS A 255 23.08 -3.35 -5.64
N GLN A 256 22.65 -4.47 -5.03
CA GLN A 256 22.45 -5.72 -5.76
C GLN A 256 21.32 -5.63 -6.79
N TYR A 257 20.28 -4.83 -6.53
CA TYR A 257 19.25 -4.52 -7.51
C TYR A 257 19.85 -3.77 -8.73
N LEU A 258 20.61 -2.71 -8.48
CA LEU A 258 21.26 -1.92 -9.56
C LEU A 258 22.33 -2.70 -10.32
N GLU A 259 22.83 -3.80 -9.75
CA GLU A 259 23.74 -4.75 -10.41
C GLU A 259 22.99 -5.82 -11.23
N GLY A 260 21.65 -5.74 -11.34
CA GLY A 260 20.81 -6.69 -12.09
C GLY A 260 20.63 -8.06 -11.43
N ARG A 261 21.00 -8.21 -10.12
CA ARG A 261 21.01 -9.53 -9.47
C ARG A 261 19.64 -10.09 -9.14
N TYR A 262 18.59 -9.29 -9.32
CA TYR A 262 17.23 -9.67 -8.92
C TYR A 262 16.28 -9.85 -10.11
N GLY A 263 16.74 -9.56 -11.33
CA GLY A 263 15.99 -9.80 -12.57
C GLY A 263 14.80 -8.87 -12.82
N ALA A 264 14.65 -7.80 -12.01
CA ALA A 264 13.56 -6.83 -12.14
C ALA A 264 14.04 -5.43 -12.51
N ASP A 265 15.27 -5.29 -12.96
CA ASP A 265 15.82 -4.03 -13.43
C ASP A 265 15.35 -3.74 -14.87
N PRO A 266 15.21 -2.45 -15.25
CA PRO A 266 14.85 -2.09 -16.61
C PRO A 266 15.88 -2.63 -17.60
N TYR A 267 15.40 -3.32 -18.62
CA TYR A 267 16.26 -3.91 -19.65
C TYR A 267 16.85 -2.79 -20.53
N LEU A 268 18.01 -2.29 -20.19
CA LEU A 268 18.74 -1.28 -20.96
C LEU A 268 19.69 -1.94 -21.99
N ALA A 269 19.18 -2.92 -22.76
CA ALA A 269 20.00 -3.61 -23.74
C ALA A 269 20.59 -2.64 -24.76
N ASN A 270 21.92 -2.68 -24.89
CA ASN A 270 22.68 -2.17 -26.03
C ASN A 270 22.82 -0.65 -26.22
N MET A 271 22.24 0.23 -25.41
CA MET A 271 22.45 1.67 -25.60
C MET A 271 23.88 2.13 -25.26
N LEU A 272 24.57 1.44 -24.35
CA LEU A 272 25.90 1.81 -23.90
C LEU A 272 27.02 0.95 -24.49
N THR A 273 26.72 -0.12 -25.21
CA THR A 273 27.70 -1.04 -25.82
C THR A 273 28.01 -0.76 -27.28
N GLY A 274 27.57 0.37 -27.83
CA GLY A 274 27.89 0.78 -29.19
C GLY A 274 27.16 0.07 -30.32
N GLY A 275 25.99 -0.54 -30.00
CA GLY A 275 25.09 -1.11 -31.00
C GLY A 275 24.51 0.00 -31.92
N GLU A 276 24.57 -0.17 -33.20
CA GLU A 276 23.98 0.75 -34.19
C GLU A 276 22.44 0.81 -33.94
N TRP A 277 21.92 2.04 -33.93
CA TRP A 277 20.48 2.30 -33.93
C TRP A 277 19.89 1.72 -35.22
N LYS A 278 19.11 0.66 -35.10
CA LYS A 278 18.34 0.12 -36.22
C LYS A 278 16.92 0.65 -36.20
#